data_e66e226e3fad117e7d59636d3d1dc99d
#
_entry.id   e66e226e3fad117e7d59636d3d1dc99d
#
_cell.length_a   1.000
_cell.length_b   1.000
_cell.length_c   1.000
_cell.angle_alpha   90.00
_cell.angle_beta   90.00
_cell.angle_gamma   90.00
#
_symmetry.space_group_name_H-M   'P 1'
#
loop_
_entity.id
_entity.type
_entity.pdbx_description
1 polymer ?
#
loop_
_entity_poly.entity_id
_entity_poly.type
_entity_poly.pdbx_seq_one_letter_code
_entity_poly.pdbx_strand_id
1 'polypeptide(L)'
;FDYGLSVALDTEDGHTIMLHTARGIGNMSREQYYFMGIFPEKYQVIICKGTVSPRAAYEPIAREIIMADSPGVTSANMSSFLYKHRRKPLYPFESDTKFD
;
A
#
# COMPACT_ATOMS: atom_id res chain seq x y z
N PHE A 1 13.20 11.74 -6.32
CA PHE A 1 11.74 11.94 -6.36
C PHE A 1 11.40 13.19 -5.57
N ASP A 2 10.56 14.03 -6.15
CA ASP A 2 10.07 15.24 -5.50
C ASP A 2 8.69 14.94 -4.90
N TYR A 3 8.59 15.01 -3.58
CA TYR A 3 7.34 14.84 -2.82
C TYR A 3 6.67 16.20 -2.53
N GLY A 4 7.27 17.30 -3.02
CA GLY A 4 6.83 18.65 -2.69
C GLY A 4 7.05 18.97 -1.22
N LEU A 5 6.21 19.83 -0.67
CA LEU A 5 6.22 20.10 0.76
C LEU A 5 5.82 18.84 1.52
N SER A 6 6.66 18.44 2.47
CA SER A 6 6.46 17.25 3.28
C SER A 6 6.44 17.63 4.76
N VAL A 7 5.50 17.08 5.50
CA VAL A 7 5.29 17.35 6.94
C VAL A 7 5.09 16.05 7.68
N ALA A 8 5.77 15.88 8.80
CA ALA A 8 5.48 14.85 9.78
C ALA A 8 4.65 15.47 10.92
N LEU A 9 3.53 14.87 11.22
CA LEU A 9 2.66 15.25 12.34
C LEU A 9 2.70 14.15 13.38
N ASP A 10 3.13 14.50 14.58
CA ASP A 10 3.02 13.63 15.73
C ASP A 10 1.72 13.94 16.48
N THR A 11 0.94 12.92 16.75
CA THR A 11 -0.32 13.03 17.49
C THR A 11 -0.07 12.83 18.99
N GLU A 12 -0.97 13.34 19.82
CA GLU A 12 -0.86 13.24 21.29
C GLU A 12 -0.86 11.80 21.79
N ASP A 13 -1.46 10.88 21.04
CA ASP A 13 -1.52 9.44 21.35
C ASP A 13 -0.35 8.63 20.77
N GLY A 14 0.68 9.33 20.23
CA GLY A 14 1.95 8.73 19.85
C GLY A 14 2.01 8.16 18.42
N HIS A 15 1.09 8.56 17.54
CA HIS A 15 1.19 8.22 16.11
C HIS A 15 1.92 9.32 15.34
N THR A 16 2.63 8.92 14.30
CA THR A 16 3.24 9.84 13.33
C THR A 16 2.56 9.70 11.98
N ILE A 17 2.06 10.79 11.44
CA ILE A 17 1.43 10.85 10.12
C ILE A 17 2.33 11.66 9.18
N MET A 18 2.69 11.08 8.05
CA MET A 18 3.47 11.74 7.03
C MET A 18 2.58 12.24 5.90
N LEU A 19 2.65 13.52 5.61
CA LEU A 19 1.87 14.19 4.57
C LEU A 19 2.80 14.78 3.51
N HIS A 20 2.39 14.67 2.25
CA HIS A 20 3.09 15.22 1.09
C HIS A 20 2.13 15.98 0.19
N THR A 21 2.60 17.05 -0.45
CA THR A 21 1.80 17.82 -1.40
C THR A 21 1.88 17.26 -2.82
N ALA A 22 2.92 16.51 -3.14
CA ALA A 22 3.09 15.88 -4.43
C ALA A 22 3.00 14.35 -4.34
N ARG A 23 2.53 13.73 -5.40
CA ARG A 23 2.43 12.27 -5.51
C ARG A 23 3.81 11.69 -5.78
N GLY A 24 4.39 11.02 -4.79
CA GLY A 24 5.66 10.31 -4.91
C GLY A 24 5.50 8.84 -5.31
N ILE A 25 6.57 8.07 -5.18
CA ILE A 25 6.60 6.61 -5.46
C ILE A 25 5.73 5.83 -4.46
N GLY A 26 5.22 6.48 -3.45
CA GLY A 26 4.48 5.84 -2.38
C GLY A 26 5.40 5.01 -1.46
N ASN A 27 4.91 3.87 -1.00
CA ASN A 27 5.54 3.07 0.04
C ASN A 27 6.61 2.09 -0.48
N MET A 28 7.33 2.42 -1.54
CA MET A 28 8.33 1.53 -2.14
C MET A 28 9.70 1.61 -1.47
N SER A 29 9.93 2.63 -0.63
CA SER A 29 11.23 2.92 -0.05
C SER A 29 11.09 3.51 1.35
N ARG A 30 12.07 3.23 2.19
CA ARG A 30 12.15 3.79 3.56
C ARG A 30 12.80 5.16 3.60
N GLU A 31 13.52 5.55 2.57
CA GLU A 31 14.27 6.81 2.50
C GLU A 31 13.36 8.03 2.70
N GLN A 32 12.11 7.96 2.25
CA GLN A 32 11.10 9.00 2.47
C GLN A 32 10.91 9.34 3.95
N TYR A 33 11.04 8.37 4.85
CA TYR A 33 10.93 8.59 6.29
C TYR A 33 12.24 9.15 6.85
N TYR A 34 13.38 8.63 6.41
CA TYR A 34 14.68 9.06 6.90
C TYR A 34 14.95 10.53 6.60
N PHE A 35 14.52 11.04 5.42
CA PHE A 35 14.61 12.46 5.09
C PHE A 35 13.86 13.37 6.07
N MET A 36 12.84 12.83 6.72
CA MET A 36 12.04 13.56 7.72
C MET A 36 12.47 13.27 9.16
N GLY A 37 13.59 12.57 9.35
CA GLY A 37 14.06 12.18 10.67
C GLY A 37 13.24 11.07 11.32
N ILE A 38 12.38 10.41 10.56
CA ILE A 38 11.55 9.29 11.01
C ILE A 38 12.31 7.99 10.73
N PHE A 39 12.42 7.13 11.73
CA PHE A 39 13.06 5.82 11.62
C PHE A 39 12.01 4.74 11.79
N PRO A 40 11.54 4.12 10.68
CA PRO A 40 10.48 3.12 10.73
C PRO A 40 10.74 1.97 11.69
N GLU A 41 12.01 1.60 11.86
CA GLU A 41 12.48 0.52 12.74
C GLU A 41 12.15 0.76 14.23
N LYS A 42 11.84 1.98 14.61
CA LYS A 42 11.50 2.37 15.98
C LYS A 42 10.01 2.29 16.28
N TYR A 43 9.18 2.06 15.25
CA TYR A 43 7.74 1.98 15.40
C TYR A 43 7.27 0.54 15.53
N GLN A 44 6.28 0.33 16.37
CA GLN A 44 5.68 -1.00 16.54
C GLN A 44 4.83 -1.42 15.34
N VAL A 45 4.20 -0.45 14.68
CA VAL A 45 3.32 -0.68 13.53
C VAL A 45 3.61 0.37 12.46
N ILE A 46 3.75 -0.07 11.23
CA ILE A 46 3.87 0.79 10.05
C ILE A 46 2.67 0.49 9.15
N ILE A 47 1.85 1.49 8.87
CA ILE A 47 0.69 1.35 7.99
C ILE A 47 1.06 1.84 6.60
N CYS A 48 1.01 0.93 5.63
CA CYS A 48 1.32 1.22 4.24
C CYS A 48 0.15 0.87 3.33
N LYS A 49 -0.21 1.78 2.43
CA LYS A 49 -1.14 1.47 1.36
C LYS A 49 -0.42 0.71 0.24
N GLY A 50 -0.97 -0.43 -0.16
CA GLY A 50 -0.47 -1.21 -1.30
C GLY A 50 -0.34 -2.69 -0.96
N THR A 51 -0.51 -3.55 -1.97
CA THR A 51 -0.48 -5.01 -1.79
C THR A 51 0.93 -5.59 -1.94
N VAL A 52 1.71 -5.12 -2.89
CA VAL A 52 3.03 -5.69 -3.23
C VAL A 52 4.16 -4.71 -2.99
N SER A 53 3.99 -3.45 -3.39
CA SER A 53 5.05 -2.45 -3.41
C SER A 53 5.72 -2.19 -2.04
N PRO A 54 5.04 -2.23 -0.89
CA PRO A 54 5.68 -2.03 0.40
C PRO A 54 6.61 -3.18 0.84
N ARG A 55 6.39 -4.40 0.33
CA ARG A 55 7.11 -5.58 0.82
C ARG A 55 8.62 -5.45 0.73
N ALA A 56 9.14 -5.07 -0.44
CA ALA A 56 10.57 -4.95 -0.64
C ALA A 56 11.25 -3.96 0.33
N ALA A 57 10.53 -2.90 0.71
CA ALA A 57 11.05 -1.89 1.63
C ALA A 57 10.98 -2.33 3.11
N TYR A 58 9.89 -2.96 3.52
CA TYR A 58 9.59 -3.16 4.95
C TYR A 58 9.78 -4.59 5.43
N GLU A 59 9.72 -5.60 4.56
CA GLU A 59 9.92 -7.00 4.93
C GLU A 59 11.26 -7.24 5.66
N PRO A 60 12.39 -6.59 5.30
CA PRO A 60 13.66 -6.77 6.00
C PRO A 60 13.67 -6.29 7.45
N ILE A 61 12.75 -5.42 7.85
CA ILE A 61 12.67 -4.83 9.19
C ILE A 61 11.41 -5.25 9.96
N ALA A 62 10.43 -5.83 9.28
CA ALA A 62 9.17 -6.24 9.88
C ALA A 62 9.28 -7.65 10.46
N ARG A 63 8.78 -7.84 11.68
CA ARG A 63 8.59 -9.16 12.27
C ARG A 63 7.46 -9.93 11.57
N GLU A 64 6.44 -9.21 11.16
CA GLU A 64 5.24 -9.74 10.52
C GLU A 64 4.64 -8.72 9.56
N ILE A 65 4.07 -9.18 8.45
CA ILE A 65 3.32 -8.36 7.52
C ILE A 65 1.87 -8.83 7.50
N ILE A 66 0.98 -7.96 7.98
CA ILE A 66 -0.46 -8.21 8.03
C ILE A 66 -1.10 -7.57 6.80
N MET A 67 -1.73 -8.39 5.96
CA MET A 67 -2.49 -7.92 4.81
C MET A 67 -3.92 -7.61 5.24
N ALA A 68 -4.29 -6.32 5.13
CA ALA A 68 -5.66 -5.88 5.43
C ALA A 68 -6.41 -5.61 4.12
N ASP A 69 -7.58 -6.23 3.95
CA ASP A 69 -8.51 -5.91 2.87
C ASP A 69 -9.54 -4.90 3.39
N SER A 70 -9.66 -3.79 2.69
CA SER A 70 -10.60 -2.72 3.03
C SER A 70 -11.43 -2.33 1.81
N PRO A 71 -12.66 -1.83 1.98
CA PRO A 71 -13.48 -1.38 0.86
C PRO A 71 -12.75 -0.32 0.02
N GLY A 72 -12.77 -0.50 -1.31
CA GLY A 72 -12.13 0.46 -2.21
C GLY A 72 -12.11 -0.02 -3.66
N VAL A 73 -11.83 0.91 -4.57
CA VAL A 73 -11.83 0.65 -6.02
C VAL A 73 -10.62 -0.14 -6.53
N THR A 74 -9.65 -0.38 -5.67
CA THR A 74 -8.41 -1.10 -6.00
C THR A 74 -8.22 -2.37 -5.16
N SER A 75 -9.31 -2.93 -4.63
CA SER A 75 -9.26 -4.20 -3.90
C SER A 75 -8.69 -5.31 -4.79
N ALA A 76 -7.85 -6.17 -4.22
CA ALA A 76 -7.37 -7.38 -4.88
C ALA A 76 -8.45 -8.48 -4.95
N ASN A 77 -9.53 -8.34 -4.20
CA ASN A 77 -10.66 -9.24 -4.24
C ASN A 77 -11.56 -8.91 -5.43
N MET A 78 -11.33 -9.56 -6.56
CA MET A 78 -12.07 -9.32 -7.79
C MET A 78 -13.56 -9.65 -7.67
N SER A 79 -13.96 -10.53 -6.76
CA SER A 79 -15.38 -10.88 -6.55
C SER A 79 -16.18 -9.75 -5.88
N SER A 80 -15.50 -8.78 -5.26
CA SER A 80 -16.16 -7.60 -4.68
C SER A 80 -16.68 -6.59 -5.70
N PHE A 81 -16.30 -6.74 -6.98
CA PHE A 81 -16.70 -5.82 -8.05
C PHE A 81 -17.78 -6.41 -8.94
N LEU A 82 -18.76 -5.58 -9.29
CA LEU A 82 -19.79 -5.94 -10.26
C LEU A 82 -19.34 -5.54 -11.68
N TYR A 83 -18.79 -6.49 -12.41
CA TYR A 83 -18.35 -6.28 -13.80
C TYR A 83 -19.51 -6.46 -14.78
N LYS A 84 -20.11 -5.37 -15.25
CA LYS A 84 -21.26 -5.39 -16.17
C LYS A 84 -20.89 -5.76 -17.61
N HIS A 85 -19.70 -5.39 -18.06
CA HIS A 85 -19.28 -5.48 -19.47
C HIS A 85 -18.00 -6.29 -19.70
N ARG A 86 -17.63 -7.18 -18.75
CA ARG A 86 -16.46 -8.03 -18.95
C ARG A 86 -16.71 -9.07 -20.05
N ARG A 87 -15.66 -9.45 -20.76
CA ARG A 87 -15.66 -10.61 -21.66
C ARG A 87 -16.01 -11.88 -20.87
N LYS A 88 -16.72 -12.79 -21.51
CA LYS A 88 -17.02 -14.13 -21.00
C LYS A 88 -16.69 -15.19 -22.05
N PRO A 89 -16.03 -16.31 -21.70
CA PRO A 89 -15.49 -16.63 -20.38
C PRO A 89 -14.22 -15.81 -20.09
N LEU A 90 -13.91 -15.57 -18.81
CA LEU A 90 -12.71 -14.87 -18.36
C LEU A 90 -12.21 -15.45 -17.01
N TYR A 91 -11.01 -16.01 -17.01
CA TYR A 91 -10.37 -16.43 -15.76
C TYR A 91 -10.09 -15.22 -14.85
N PRO A 92 -10.27 -15.31 -13.53
CA PRO A 92 -10.63 -16.49 -12.75
C PRO A 92 -12.15 -16.63 -12.47
N PHE A 93 -13.00 -15.86 -13.14
CA PHE A 93 -14.45 -15.91 -12.91
C PHE A 93 -15.06 -17.21 -13.46
N GLU A 94 -14.55 -17.68 -14.59
CA GLU A 94 -14.91 -18.95 -15.19
C GLU A 94 -13.64 -19.82 -15.29
N SER A 95 -13.63 -20.94 -14.54
CA SER A 95 -12.46 -21.83 -14.43
C SER A 95 -12.14 -22.59 -15.73
N ASP A 96 -13.11 -22.74 -16.63
CA ASP A 96 -12.99 -23.42 -17.91
C ASP A 96 -12.54 -22.52 -19.06
N THR A 97 -12.11 -21.29 -18.74
CA THR A 97 -11.59 -20.35 -19.74
C THR A 97 -10.36 -20.94 -20.44
N LYS A 98 -10.46 -21.08 -21.77
CA LYS A 98 -9.32 -21.48 -22.61
C LYS A 98 -8.55 -20.24 -23.06
N PHE A 99 -7.23 -20.37 -23.06
CA PHE A 99 -6.30 -19.36 -23.60
C PHE A 99 -5.83 -19.88 -24.97
N ASP A 100 -6.19 -19.16 -26.01
CA ASP A 100 -5.69 -19.41 -27.37
C ASP A 100 -4.35 -18.73 -27.59
#